data_6eeca30f5c74445a25c609f0d27a4c77
#
_entry.id   6eeca30f5c74445a25c609f0d27a4c77
#
_cell.length_a   1.000
_cell.length_b   1.000
_cell.length_c   1.000
_cell.angle_alpha   90.00
_cell.angle_beta   90.00
_cell.angle_gamma   90.00
#
_symmetry.space_group_name_H-M   'P 1'
#
loop_
_entity.id
_entity.type
_entity.pdbx_description
1 polymer ?
#
loop_
_entity_poly.entity_id
_entity_poly.type
_entity_poly.pdbx_seq_one_letter_code
_entity_poly.pdbx_strand_id
1 'polypeptide(L)'
;MTNQDNYCVIMGGGIGSRFWPFSRKTLPKQFLDFFGTGRSLLQQTFDRFQKVIPTENIYIVTNAMYADLVKEQLPEVNEEQILLEPARRNTAPCIAWAAYHIRALNPNANIVVAPSDHLILKEDEFLAAIEKGLDFVSRSEKLLTLGIKPNRPETGYGYIQIDEPAGENFYKVKTFTEKPELELAKVFVESGEFYWNSGLFMWNVNTIIKASEDLLPELASKLAPGKDIYATDKEKAFIEENFPACPNVSIDFGIMEKADNVY
;
A
#
# COMPACT_ATOMS: atom_id res chain seq x y z
N MET A 1 15.07 -9.72 16.07
CA MET A 1 14.16 -8.81 16.83
C MET A 1 13.46 -7.96 15.79
N THR A 2 12.14 -7.92 15.80
CA THR A 2 11.36 -7.04 14.93
C THR A 2 11.68 -5.58 15.24
N ASN A 3 11.92 -4.77 14.21
CA ASN A 3 12.19 -3.34 14.39
C ASN A 3 10.88 -2.63 14.76
N GLN A 4 10.85 -1.96 15.91
CA GLN A 4 9.67 -1.26 16.43
C GLN A 4 9.26 -0.04 15.57
N ASP A 5 10.16 0.44 14.69
CA ASP A 5 9.86 1.54 13.76
C ASP A 5 9.24 1.05 12.44
N ASN A 6 9.08 -0.27 12.24
CA ASN A 6 8.45 -0.81 11.04
C ASN A 6 6.95 -0.95 11.23
N TYR A 7 6.20 -0.43 10.25
CA TYR A 7 4.74 -0.42 10.19
C TYR A 7 4.24 -1.07 8.89
N CYS A 8 3.05 -1.65 8.94
CA CYS A 8 2.37 -2.14 7.75
C CYS A 8 0.99 -1.47 7.62
N VAL A 9 0.67 -1.02 6.41
CA VAL A 9 -0.66 -0.53 6.05
C VAL A 9 -1.25 -1.48 5.02
N ILE A 10 -2.25 -2.26 5.42
CA ILE A 10 -2.97 -3.19 4.54
C ILE A 10 -4.20 -2.48 3.97
N MET A 11 -4.22 -2.31 2.65
CA MET A 11 -5.31 -1.65 1.95
C MET A 11 -6.43 -2.64 1.61
N GLY A 12 -7.57 -2.54 2.30
CA GLY A 12 -8.73 -3.43 2.18
C GLY A 12 -9.98 -2.79 1.55
N GLY A 13 -9.84 -1.69 0.77
CA GLY A 13 -10.98 -0.90 0.28
C GLY A 13 -11.64 -1.35 -1.04
N GLY A 14 -11.10 -2.34 -1.74
CA GLY A 14 -11.59 -2.79 -3.04
C GLY A 14 -12.95 -3.53 -2.97
N ILE A 15 -13.82 -3.34 -3.97
CA ILE A 15 -15.11 -4.06 -4.08
C ILE A 15 -15.02 -5.40 -4.82
N GLY A 16 -13.88 -5.71 -5.44
CA GLY A 16 -13.64 -7.00 -6.07
C GLY A 16 -14.60 -7.37 -7.21
N SER A 17 -15.16 -6.41 -7.95
CA SER A 17 -16.20 -6.63 -8.98
C SER A 17 -15.83 -7.65 -10.06
N ARG A 18 -14.54 -7.81 -10.36
CA ARG A 18 -14.04 -8.80 -11.35
C ARG A 18 -14.21 -10.26 -10.88
N PHE A 19 -14.43 -10.50 -9.59
CA PHE A 19 -14.63 -11.84 -9.01
C PHE A 19 -16.10 -12.23 -8.86
N TRP A 20 -17.03 -11.44 -9.42
CA TRP A 20 -18.43 -11.84 -9.43
C TRP A 20 -18.59 -13.20 -10.15
N PRO A 21 -19.39 -14.17 -9.66
CA PRO A 21 -20.32 -14.06 -8.53
C PRO A 21 -19.74 -14.40 -7.15
N PHE A 22 -18.46 -14.74 -7.01
CA PHE A 22 -17.84 -15.09 -5.73
C PHE A 22 -17.75 -13.87 -4.80
N SER A 23 -17.27 -12.71 -5.31
CA SER A 23 -17.27 -11.47 -4.55
C SER A 23 -18.57 -10.69 -4.78
N ARG A 24 -19.02 -10.03 -3.73
CA ARG A 24 -20.21 -9.16 -3.73
C ARG A 24 -19.88 -7.85 -3.00
N LYS A 25 -20.72 -6.82 -3.20
CA LYS A 25 -20.54 -5.55 -2.51
C LYS A 25 -20.50 -5.68 -0.98
N THR A 26 -21.30 -6.61 -0.43
CA THR A 26 -21.35 -6.89 1.00
C THR A 26 -20.24 -7.83 1.49
N LEU A 27 -19.60 -8.57 0.61
CA LEU A 27 -18.52 -9.50 0.90
C LEU A 27 -17.48 -9.46 -0.24
N PRO A 28 -16.59 -8.45 -0.27
CA PRO A 28 -15.56 -8.33 -1.29
C PRO A 28 -14.51 -9.43 -1.23
N LYS A 29 -13.73 -9.58 -2.30
CA LYS A 29 -12.76 -10.66 -2.49
C LYS A 29 -11.77 -10.82 -1.33
N GLN A 30 -11.32 -9.73 -0.73
CA GLN A 30 -10.33 -9.75 0.35
C GLN A 30 -10.84 -10.46 1.62
N PHE A 31 -12.15 -10.53 1.82
CA PHE A 31 -12.77 -11.22 2.96
C PHE A 31 -13.16 -12.68 2.65
N LEU A 32 -12.82 -13.19 1.46
CA LEU A 32 -13.12 -14.56 1.05
C LEU A 32 -11.91 -15.47 1.31
N ASP A 33 -12.19 -16.67 1.81
CA ASP A 33 -11.26 -17.80 1.73
C ASP A 33 -11.30 -18.38 0.31
N PHE A 34 -10.55 -17.74 -0.59
CA PHE A 34 -10.56 -18.06 -2.01
C PHE A 34 -9.85 -19.39 -2.33
N PHE A 35 -8.91 -19.80 -1.47
CA PHE A 35 -8.08 -20.97 -1.69
C PHE A 35 -8.43 -22.16 -0.80
N GLY A 36 -9.46 -22.07 0.04
CA GLY A 36 -9.88 -23.14 0.94
C GLY A 36 -8.87 -23.44 2.04
N THR A 37 -8.17 -22.41 2.50
CA THR A 37 -7.13 -22.52 3.54
C THR A 37 -7.69 -22.36 4.96
N GLY A 38 -8.96 -22.02 5.09
CA GLY A 38 -9.58 -21.61 6.36
C GLY A 38 -9.30 -20.13 6.73
N ARG A 39 -8.59 -19.39 5.86
CA ARG A 39 -8.23 -17.97 6.07
C ARG A 39 -8.58 -17.14 4.84
N SER A 40 -9.20 -15.98 5.02
CA SER A 40 -9.45 -15.04 3.94
C SER A 40 -8.13 -14.43 3.40
N LEU A 41 -8.20 -13.77 2.24
CA LEU A 41 -7.02 -13.09 1.67
C LEU A 41 -6.48 -11.99 2.60
N LEU A 42 -7.37 -11.27 3.27
CA LEU A 42 -7.01 -10.27 4.27
C LEU A 42 -6.28 -10.92 5.45
N GLN A 43 -6.83 -11.99 6.00
CA GLN A 43 -6.22 -12.73 7.09
C GLN A 43 -4.85 -13.29 6.71
N GLN A 44 -4.71 -13.92 5.53
CA GLN A 44 -3.41 -14.41 5.04
C GLN A 44 -2.38 -13.28 4.88
N THR A 45 -2.82 -12.10 4.45
CA THR A 45 -1.93 -10.94 4.33
C THR A 45 -1.49 -10.45 5.72
N PHE A 46 -2.40 -10.36 6.66
CA PHE A 46 -2.11 -9.99 8.05
C PHE A 46 -1.15 -10.98 8.71
N ASP A 47 -1.47 -12.29 8.68
CA ASP A 47 -0.64 -13.37 9.24
C ASP A 47 0.79 -13.35 8.69
N ARG A 48 0.95 -12.98 7.41
CA ARG A 48 2.24 -12.87 6.75
C ARG A 48 3.06 -11.73 7.34
N PHE A 49 2.49 -10.53 7.45
CA PHE A 49 3.21 -9.37 7.96
C PHE A 49 3.49 -9.44 9.47
N GLN A 50 2.67 -10.12 10.27
CA GLN A 50 2.94 -10.37 11.69
C GLN A 50 4.28 -11.08 11.95
N LYS A 51 4.82 -11.80 10.96
CA LYS A 51 6.11 -12.49 11.10
C LYS A 51 7.30 -11.54 11.17
N VAL A 52 7.17 -10.32 10.63
CA VAL A 52 8.27 -9.35 10.49
C VAL A 52 7.94 -7.97 11.04
N ILE A 53 6.68 -7.69 11.35
CA ILE A 53 6.20 -6.41 11.89
C ILE A 53 5.39 -6.68 13.17
N PRO A 54 5.59 -5.92 14.25
CA PRO A 54 4.77 -6.04 15.46
C PRO A 54 3.29 -5.88 15.16
N THR A 55 2.43 -6.68 15.80
CA THR A 55 0.98 -6.65 15.57
C THR A 55 0.38 -5.26 15.78
N GLU A 56 0.84 -4.56 16.81
CA GLU A 56 0.43 -3.19 17.14
C GLU A 56 0.79 -2.15 16.06
N ASN A 57 1.70 -2.48 15.15
CA ASN A 57 2.14 -1.63 14.04
C ASN A 57 1.49 -2.02 12.69
N ILE A 58 0.52 -2.95 12.68
CA ILE A 58 -0.20 -3.32 11.46
C ILE A 58 -1.57 -2.64 11.44
N TYR A 59 -1.78 -1.77 10.46
CA TYR A 59 -2.99 -0.99 10.27
C TYR A 59 -3.79 -1.52 9.08
N ILE A 60 -5.11 -1.55 9.22
CA ILE A 60 -6.03 -1.93 8.14
C ILE A 60 -6.76 -0.66 7.69
N VAL A 61 -6.58 -0.26 6.43
CA VAL A 61 -7.36 0.84 5.85
C VAL A 61 -8.44 0.26 4.95
N THR A 62 -9.70 0.54 5.27
CA THR A 62 -10.85 0.02 4.54
C THR A 62 -12.03 1.00 4.54
N ASN A 63 -13.03 0.74 3.72
CA ASN A 63 -14.26 1.53 3.77
C ASN A 63 -15.05 1.24 5.05
N ALA A 64 -15.68 2.26 5.63
CA ALA A 64 -16.45 2.15 6.87
C ALA A 64 -17.52 1.03 6.85
N MET A 65 -18.07 0.70 5.67
CA MET A 65 -19.04 -0.39 5.53
C MET A 65 -18.48 -1.79 5.79
N TYR A 66 -17.15 -1.95 5.86
CA TYR A 66 -16.48 -3.24 6.09
C TYR A 66 -15.88 -3.35 7.50
N ALA A 67 -16.14 -2.40 8.38
CA ALA A 67 -15.60 -2.37 9.75
C ALA A 67 -15.87 -3.67 10.51
N ASP A 68 -17.12 -4.15 10.47
CA ASP A 68 -17.53 -5.37 11.18
C ASP A 68 -16.85 -6.62 10.62
N LEU A 69 -16.65 -6.70 9.28
CA LEU A 69 -15.93 -7.81 8.66
C LEU A 69 -14.47 -7.86 9.07
N VAL A 70 -13.81 -6.68 9.20
CA VAL A 70 -12.43 -6.62 9.68
C VAL A 70 -12.35 -7.08 11.12
N LYS A 71 -13.21 -6.58 12.01
CA LYS A 71 -13.26 -6.96 13.42
C LYS A 71 -13.56 -8.46 13.62
N GLU A 72 -14.45 -9.02 12.82
CA GLU A 72 -14.78 -10.46 12.84
C GLU A 72 -13.59 -11.32 12.41
N GLN A 73 -12.89 -10.91 11.34
CA GLN A 73 -11.81 -11.71 10.76
C GLN A 73 -10.44 -11.49 11.42
N LEU A 74 -10.20 -10.34 12.01
CA LEU A 74 -8.96 -9.98 12.69
C LEU A 74 -9.22 -9.49 14.12
N PRO A 75 -9.69 -10.39 15.02
CA PRO A 75 -10.01 -10.02 16.41
C PRO A 75 -8.79 -9.59 17.22
N GLU A 76 -7.58 -9.88 16.77
CA GLU A 76 -6.32 -9.45 17.34
C GLU A 76 -5.96 -7.98 17.03
N VAL A 77 -6.65 -7.33 16.09
CA VAL A 77 -6.44 -5.94 15.70
C VAL A 77 -7.33 -5.03 16.55
N ASN A 78 -6.75 -4.04 17.21
CA ASN A 78 -7.50 -3.04 17.98
C ASN A 78 -8.28 -2.10 17.05
N GLU A 79 -9.35 -1.50 17.56
CA GLU A 79 -10.17 -0.56 16.78
C GLU A 79 -9.36 0.63 16.24
N GLU A 80 -8.38 1.10 16.99
CA GLU A 80 -7.49 2.22 16.63
C GLU A 80 -6.57 1.90 15.44
N GLN A 81 -6.35 0.61 15.15
CA GLN A 81 -5.58 0.16 13.98
C GLN A 81 -6.45 -0.01 12.73
N ILE A 82 -7.77 0.22 12.82
CA ILE A 82 -8.70 0.11 11.70
C ILE A 82 -9.10 1.51 11.24
N LEU A 83 -8.45 1.99 10.19
CA LEU A 83 -8.73 3.30 9.60
C LEU A 83 -9.89 3.17 8.60
N LEU A 84 -11.01 3.79 8.93
CA LEU A 84 -12.28 3.66 8.20
C LEU A 84 -12.50 4.84 7.26
N GLU A 85 -12.27 4.64 5.97
CA GLU A 85 -12.50 5.63 4.93
C GLU A 85 -13.99 5.98 4.82
N PRO A 86 -14.39 7.26 5.02
CA PRO A 86 -15.80 7.68 4.90
C PRO A 86 -16.25 7.74 3.43
N ALA A 87 -15.32 7.86 2.50
CA ALA A 87 -15.57 7.90 1.05
C ALA A 87 -14.46 7.17 0.29
N ARG A 88 -14.76 6.71 -0.93
CA ARG A 88 -13.75 6.11 -1.81
C ARG A 88 -13.02 7.20 -2.58
N ARG A 89 -11.71 7.32 -2.38
CA ARG A 89 -10.85 8.33 -2.99
C ARG A 89 -9.58 7.77 -3.63
N ASN A 90 -9.58 6.44 -3.93
CA ASN A 90 -8.42 5.73 -4.45
C ASN A 90 -7.27 5.64 -3.43
N THR A 91 -6.07 5.23 -3.84
CA THR A 91 -5.00 4.82 -2.92
C THR A 91 -4.17 5.97 -2.36
N ALA A 92 -4.02 7.10 -3.07
CA ALA A 92 -3.19 8.20 -2.54
C ALA A 92 -3.77 8.86 -1.27
N PRO A 93 -5.07 9.21 -1.17
CA PRO A 93 -5.65 9.71 0.07
C PRO A 93 -5.63 8.69 1.21
N CYS A 94 -5.88 7.42 0.91
CA CYS A 94 -5.79 6.32 1.85
C CYS A 94 -4.40 6.26 2.50
N ILE A 95 -3.35 6.24 1.69
CA ILE A 95 -1.95 6.15 2.12
C ILE A 95 -1.52 7.43 2.85
N ALA A 96 -1.88 8.60 2.34
CA ALA A 96 -1.54 9.86 2.98
C ALA A 96 -2.15 9.98 4.38
N TRP A 97 -3.42 9.63 4.54
CA TRP A 97 -4.05 9.59 5.86
C TRP A 97 -3.33 8.63 6.81
N ALA A 98 -3.11 7.38 6.40
CA ALA A 98 -2.38 6.41 7.21
C ALA A 98 -0.98 6.90 7.58
N ALA A 99 -0.28 7.57 6.65
CA ALA A 99 1.04 8.15 6.93
C ALA A 99 0.99 9.28 7.97
N TYR A 100 0.03 10.20 7.88
CA TYR A 100 -0.15 11.25 8.89
C TYR A 100 -0.49 10.66 10.27
N HIS A 101 -1.38 9.68 10.32
CA HIS A 101 -1.74 8.96 11.55
C HIS A 101 -0.52 8.29 12.19
N ILE A 102 0.20 7.47 11.43
CA ILE A 102 1.39 6.76 11.91
C ILE A 102 2.49 7.73 12.34
N ARG A 103 2.70 8.84 11.61
CA ARG A 103 3.68 9.86 12.00
C ARG A 103 3.38 10.48 13.36
N ALA A 104 2.10 10.67 13.68
CA ALA A 104 1.71 11.20 14.99
C ALA A 104 2.06 10.24 16.12
N LEU A 105 2.07 8.92 15.86
CA LEU A 105 2.46 7.89 16.83
C LEU A 105 3.99 7.70 16.87
N ASN A 106 4.62 7.66 15.69
CA ASN A 106 6.06 7.45 15.56
C ASN A 106 6.63 8.25 14.37
N PRO A 107 7.34 9.36 14.63
CA PRO A 107 7.92 10.20 13.57
C PRO A 107 9.09 9.53 12.82
N ASN A 108 9.59 8.39 13.28
CA ASN A 108 10.67 7.62 12.63
C ASN A 108 10.15 6.41 11.87
N ALA A 109 8.84 6.22 11.76
CA ALA A 109 8.23 5.04 11.17
C ALA A 109 8.67 4.79 9.73
N ASN A 110 8.96 3.52 9.43
CA ASN A 110 9.11 3.00 8.08
C ASN A 110 7.87 2.19 7.74
N ILE A 111 7.24 2.49 6.64
CA ILE A 111 5.93 1.92 6.31
C ILE A 111 6.05 1.04 5.08
N VAL A 112 5.53 -0.19 5.14
CA VAL A 112 5.16 -0.97 3.97
C VAL A 112 3.65 -0.84 3.76
N VAL A 113 3.27 -0.51 2.53
CA VAL A 113 1.85 -0.49 2.09
C VAL A 113 1.61 -1.70 1.23
N ALA A 114 0.59 -2.48 1.55
CA ALA A 114 0.29 -3.73 0.86
C ALA A 114 -1.19 -3.85 0.48
N PRO A 115 -1.52 -4.34 -0.72
CA PRO A 115 -2.86 -4.81 -1.03
C PRO A 115 -3.25 -6.01 -0.15
N SER A 116 -4.52 -6.09 0.23
CA SER A 116 -5.05 -7.15 1.10
C SER A 116 -5.34 -8.48 0.39
N ASP A 117 -5.03 -8.61 -0.90
CA ASP A 117 -5.57 -9.68 -1.74
C ASP A 117 -4.54 -10.37 -2.64
N HIS A 118 -3.27 -10.25 -2.31
CA HIS A 118 -2.19 -10.92 -3.03
C HIS A 118 -1.99 -12.35 -2.53
N LEU A 119 -1.88 -13.28 -3.48
CA LEU A 119 -1.37 -14.62 -3.24
C LEU A 119 0.16 -14.60 -3.33
N ILE A 120 0.83 -14.95 -2.24
CA ILE A 120 2.29 -15.07 -2.16
C ILE A 120 2.64 -16.55 -1.92
N LEU A 121 3.29 -17.18 -2.89
CA LEU A 121 3.64 -18.60 -2.83
C LEU A 121 5.01 -18.85 -2.15
N LYS A 122 5.94 -17.91 -2.30
CA LYS A 122 7.29 -17.97 -1.72
C LYS A 122 7.40 -16.95 -0.60
N GLU A 123 6.75 -17.25 0.50
CA GLU A 123 6.56 -16.28 1.58
C GLU A 123 7.87 -15.86 2.24
N ASP A 124 8.80 -16.80 2.48
CA ASP A 124 10.09 -16.48 3.10
C ASP A 124 10.94 -15.56 2.22
N GLU A 125 10.98 -15.80 0.89
CA GLU A 125 11.68 -14.93 -0.06
C GLU A 125 11.03 -13.53 -0.09
N PHE A 126 9.71 -13.49 -0.05
CA PHE A 126 8.94 -12.24 -0.02
C PHE A 126 9.24 -11.44 1.26
N LEU A 127 9.17 -12.07 2.43
CA LEU A 127 9.42 -11.41 3.71
C LEU A 127 10.86 -10.91 3.81
N ALA A 128 11.84 -11.67 3.33
CA ALA A 128 13.23 -11.22 3.26
C ALA A 128 13.40 -9.98 2.36
N ALA A 129 12.64 -9.89 1.24
CA ALA A 129 12.64 -8.71 0.39
C ALA A 129 12.00 -7.50 1.09
N ILE A 130 10.90 -7.70 1.84
CA ILE A 130 10.26 -6.64 2.64
C ILE A 130 11.20 -6.11 3.72
N GLU A 131 11.87 -6.99 4.49
CA GLU A 131 12.83 -6.57 5.52
C GLU A 131 13.98 -5.75 4.94
N LYS A 132 14.57 -6.21 3.81
CA LYS A 132 15.61 -5.47 3.09
C LYS A 132 15.11 -4.10 2.60
N GLY A 133 13.88 -4.06 2.07
CA GLY A 133 13.25 -2.82 1.60
C GLY A 133 13.03 -1.82 2.74
N LEU A 134 12.50 -2.27 3.87
CA LEU A 134 12.31 -1.42 5.06
C LEU A 134 13.64 -0.91 5.61
N ASP A 135 14.70 -1.74 5.64
CA ASP A 135 16.05 -1.29 6.03
C ASP A 135 16.59 -0.23 5.04
N PHE A 136 16.38 -0.41 3.73
CA PHE A 136 16.80 0.56 2.71
C PHE A 136 16.12 1.92 2.91
N VAL A 137 14.81 1.95 3.09
CA VAL A 137 14.06 3.22 3.24
C VAL A 137 14.28 3.87 4.61
N SER A 138 14.67 3.12 5.63
CA SER A 138 15.00 3.67 6.95
C SER A 138 16.23 4.58 6.93
N ARG A 139 17.10 4.41 5.95
CA ARG A 139 18.38 5.12 5.80
C ARG A 139 18.42 6.08 4.61
N SER A 140 17.29 6.23 3.91
CA SER A 140 17.25 7.02 2.68
C SER A 140 15.90 7.73 2.51
N GLU A 141 15.91 8.89 1.84
CA GLU A 141 14.70 9.60 1.44
C GLU A 141 14.16 9.06 0.11
N LYS A 142 13.99 7.72 0.01
CA LYS A 142 13.56 7.05 -1.22
C LYS A 142 12.14 6.51 -1.08
N LEU A 143 11.43 6.47 -2.20
CA LEU A 143 10.17 5.77 -2.38
C LEU A 143 10.49 4.44 -3.06
N LEU A 144 10.14 3.33 -2.44
CA LEU A 144 10.47 2.00 -2.94
C LEU A 144 9.22 1.27 -3.38
N THR A 145 9.29 0.57 -4.51
CA THR A 145 8.25 -0.37 -4.95
C THR A 145 8.84 -1.76 -5.17
N LEU A 146 8.01 -2.79 -5.02
CA LEU A 146 8.41 -4.17 -5.30
C LEU A 146 8.04 -4.54 -6.74
N GLY A 147 9.05 -4.75 -7.59
CA GLY A 147 8.89 -5.22 -8.95
C GLY A 147 8.86 -6.75 -9.03
N ILE A 148 7.94 -7.30 -9.83
CA ILE A 148 7.86 -8.74 -10.11
C ILE A 148 8.34 -8.98 -11.53
N LYS A 149 9.32 -9.89 -11.72
CA LYS A 149 9.83 -10.23 -13.05
C LYS A 149 8.72 -10.86 -13.90
N PRO A 150 8.35 -10.25 -15.04
CA PRO A 150 7.28 -10.76 -15.87
C PRO A 150 7.69 -12.07 -16.56
N ASN A 151 6.75 -12.99 -16.68
CA ASN A 151 6.90 -14.26 -17.42
C ASN A 151 5.98 -14.37 -18.63
N ARG A 152 5.16 -13.34 -18.89
CA ARG A 152 4.24 -13.21 -20.01
C ARG A 152 3.88 -11.73 -20.27
N PRO A 153 3.39 -11.37 -21.45
CA PRO A 153 2.90 -10.02 -21.73
C PRO A 153 1.49 -9.84 -21.14
N GLU A 154 1.41 -9.34 -19.90
CA GLU A 154 0.16 -9.08 -19.19
C GLU A 154 -0.30 -7.63 -19.42
N THR A 155 -1.52 -7.44 -19.91
CA THR A 155 -2.08 -6.11 -20.19
C THR A 155 -2.91 -5.53 -19.04
N GLY A 156 -3.14 -6.32 -18.00
CA GLY A 156 -3.89 -5.92 -16.82
C GLY A 156 -3.06 -5.31 -15.69
N TYR A 157 -1.71 -5.30 -15.83
CA TYR A 157 -0.77 -4.82 -14.83
C TYR A 157 -0.06 -3.55 -15.26
N GLY A 158 0.41 -2.77 -14.28
CA GLY A 158 1.40 -1.74 -14.48
C GLY A 158 2.80 -2.34 -14.66
N TYR A 159 3.63 -1.68 -15.45
CA TYR A 159 5.04 -2.03 -15.68
C TYR A 159 5.95 -0.93 -15.18
N ILE A 160 7.07 -1.32 -14.61
CA ILE A 160 8.12 -0.45 -14.09
C ILE A 160 9.37 -0.73 -14.90
N GLN A 161 9.93 0.29 -15.58
CA GLN A 161 11.25 0.19 -16.20
C GLN A 161 12.32 0.52 -15.16
N ILE A 162 13.28 -0.37 -14.99
CA ILE A 162 14.44 -0.12 -14.14
C ILE A 162 15.55 0.61 -14.92
N ASP A 163 16.35 1.38 -14.18
CA ASP A 163 17.51 2.12 -14.66
C ASP A 163 18.78 1.62 -13.94
N GLU A 164 19.57 2.52 -13.41
CA GLU A 164 20.84 2.21 -12.77
C GLU A 164 20.66 1.44 -11.45
N PRO A 165 21.56 0.47 -11.17
CA PRO A 165 21.59 -0.22 -9.89
C PRO A 165 21.96 0.75 -8.76
N ALA A 166 21.26 0.63 -7.62
CA ALA A 166 21.50 1.41 -6.41
C ALA A 166 21.91 0.55 -5.22
N GLY A 167 22.38 -0.67 -5.49
CA GLY A 167 22.77 -1.68 -4.51
C GLY A 167 22.36 -3.08 -4.96
N GLU A 168 22.56 -4.07 -4.10
CA GLU A 168 22.15 -5.44 -4.39
C GLU A 168 20.62 -5.53 -4.46
N ASN A 169 20.08 -5.78 -5.67
CA ASN A 169 18.64 -5.90 -5.97
C ASN A 169 17.82 -4.59 -5.81
N PHE A 170 18.47 -3.44 -5.72
CA PHE A 170 17.81 -2.14 -5.79
C PHE A 170 18.17 -1.43 -7.08
N TYR A 171 17.18 -0.89 -7.75
CA TYR A 171 17.34 -0.18 -9.02
C TYR A 171 16.55 1.13 -8.98
N LYS A 172 17.11 2.18 -9.58
CA LYS A 172 16.34 3.39 -9.81
C LYS A 172 15.22 3.09 -10.81
N VAL A 173 14.02 3.58 -10.54
CA VAL A 173 12.91 3.50 -11.49
C VAL A 173 13.05 4.61 -12.53
N LYS A 174 12.98 4.25 -13.80
CA LYS A 174 13.04 5.17 -14.93
C LYS A 174 11.67 5.65 -15.36
N THR A 175 10.71 4.72 -15.45
CA THR A 175 9.34 5.05 -15.83
C THR A 175 8.33 4.01 -15.34
N PHE A 176 7.09 4.45 -15.24
CA PHE A 176 5.92 3.58 -15.05
C PHE A 176 5.08 3.59 -16.32
N THR A 177 4.47 2.46 -16.65
CA THR A 177 3.48 2.36 -17.73
C THR A 177 2.31 1.51 -17.25
N GLU A 178 1.17 2.13 -17.08
CA GLU A 178 -0.03 1.45 -16.58
C GLU A 178 -0.77 0.77 -17.72
N LYS A 179 -1.02 -0.52 -17.59
CA LYS A 179 -1.84 -1.36 -18.48
C LYS A 179 -1.56 -1.15 -19.97
N PRO A 180 -0.36 -1.48 -20.46
CA PRO A 180 0.01 -1.28 -21.86
C PRO A 180 -0.82 -2.16 -22.80
N GLU A 181 -0.90 -1.75 -24.06
CA GLU A 181 -1.41 -2.61 -25.12
C GLU A 181 -0.52 -3.85 -25.31
N LEU A 182 -1.09 -4.95 -25.87
CA LEU A 182 -0.43 -6.25 -25.94
C LEU A 182 0.93 -6.20 -26.65
N GLU A 183 1.04 -5.47 -27.75
CA GLU A 183 2.30 -5.38 -28.52
C GLU A 183 3.38 -4.67 -27.70
N LEU A 184 3.03 -3.63 -26.96
CA LEU A 184 3.96 -2.95 -26.07
C LEU A 184 4.35 -3.83 -24.88
N ALA A 185 3.40 -4.59 -24.32
CA ALA A 185 3.68 -5.54 -23.24
C ALA A 185 4.66 -6.65 -23.67
N LYS A 186 4.59 -7.12 -24.92
CA LYS A 186 5.57 -8.08 -25.49
C LYS A 186 6.96 -7.48 -25.51
N VAL A 187 7.11 -6.26 -26.03
CA VAL A 187 8.38 -5.53 -26.06
C VAL A 187 8.97 -5.39 -24.65
N PHE A 188 8.14 -5.05 -23.67
CA PHE A 188 8.58 -4.93 -22.27
C PHE A 188 9.13 -6.24 -21.69
N VAL A 189 8.46 -7.35 -21.97
CA VAL A 189 8.92 -8.67 -21.50
C VAL A 189 10.23 -9.07 -22.20
N GLU A 190 10.33 -8.85 -23.52
CA GLU A 190 11.49 -9.22 -24.33
C GLU A 190 12.73 -8.39 -24.00
N SER A 191 12.57 -7.11 -23.62
CA SER A 191 13.69 -6.24 -23.25
C SER A 191 14.40 -6.68 -21.97
N GLY A 192 13.67 -7.33 -21.05
CA GLY A 192 14.19 -7.75 -19.74
C GLY A 192 14.40 -6.61 -18.73
N GLU A 193 14.12 -5.35 -19.10
CA GLU A 193 14.29 -4.16 -18.26
C GLU A 193 13.02 -3.79 -17.47
N PHE A 194 11.90 -4.44 -17.76
CA PHE A 194 10.62 -4.13 -17.15
C PHE A 194 10.18 -5.19 -16.14
N TYR A 195 9.55 -4.72 -15.07
CA TYR A 195 8.96 -5.52 -14.03
C TYR A 195 7.48 -5.15 -13.87
N TRP A 196 6.64 -6.09 -13.46
CA TRP A 196 5.27 -5.75 -13.06
C TRP A 196 5.28 -4.96 -11.76
N ASN A 197 4.51 -3.88 -11.72
CA ASN A 197 4.23 -3.17 -10.49
C ASN A 197 3.33 -4.04 -9.59
N SER A 198 3.85 -4.45 -8.45
CA SER A 198 3.08 -5.28 -7.51
C SER A 198 2.04 -4.48 -6.71
N GLY A 199 2.12 -3.15 -6.70
CA GLY A 199 1.31 -2.31 -5.80
C GLY A 199 1.73 -2.39 -4.32
N LEU A 200 2.92 -2.94 -4.06
CA LEU A 200 3.58 -2.91 -2.75
C LEU A 200 4.59 -1.78 -2.73
N PHE A 201 4.49 -0.92 -1.73
CA PHE A 201 5.35 0.25 -1.61
C PHE A 201 5.96 0.33 -0.22
N MET A 202 7.17 0.90 -0.13
CA MET A 202 7.84 1.12 1.15
C MET A 202 8.50 2.50 1.16
N TRP A 203 8.49 3.14 2.31
CA TRP A 203 9.09 4.46 2.53
C TRP A 203 9.20 4.80 4.01
N ASN A 204 10.06 5.75 4.33
CA ASN A 204 9.97 6.41 5.63
C ASN A 204 8.75 7.36 5.63
N VAL A 205 8.08 7.47 6.76
CA VAL A 205 6.84 8.24 6.92
C VAL A 205 6.99 9.71 6.50
N ASN A 206 8.14 10.32 6.76
CA ASN A 206 8.38 11.72 6.38
C ASN A 206 8.60 11.87 4.86
N THR A 207 9.19 10.86 4.21
CA THR A 207 9.42 10.86 2.76
C THR A 207 8.10 10.86 2.00
N ILE A 208 7.16 9.98 2.37
CA ILE A 208 5.85 9.92 1.67
C ILE A 208 4.98 11.14 1.96
N ILE A 209 5.02 11.68 3.17
CA ILE A 209 4.27 12.90 3.50
C ILE A 209 4.81 14.07 2.68
N LYS A 210 6.13 14.27 2.64
CA LYS A 210 6.76 15.29 1.81
C LYS A 210 6.40 15.13 0.33
N ALA A 211 6.50 13.92 -0.21
CA ALA A 211 6.11 13.66 -1.59
C ALA A 211 4.62 13.97 -1.85
N SER A 212 3.74 13.70 -0.88
CA SER A 212 2.31 14.04 -0.96
C SER A 212 2.09 15.57 -0.95
N GLU A 213 2.83 16.30 -0.13
CA GLU A 213 2.75 17.76 -0.04
C GLU A 213 3.28 18.43 -1.32
N ASP A 214 4.38 17.93 -1.87
CA ASP A 214 5.04 18.48 -3.06
C ASP A 214 4.27 18.15 -4.36
N LEU A 215 3.78 16.90 -4.52
CA LEU A 215 3.23 16.40 -5.78
C LEU A 215 1.69 16.38 -5.81
N LEU A 216 1.03 16.40 -4.65
CA LEU A 216 -0.43 16.40 -4.50
C LEU A 216 -0.91 17.52 -3.56
N PRO A 217 -0.62 18.80 -3.85
CA PRO A 217 -0.94 19.91 -2.95
C PRO A 217 -2.44 20.03 -2.63
N GLU A 218 -3.32 19.62 -3.53
CA GLU A 218 -4.76 19.59 -3.27
C GLU A 218 -5.10 18.57 -2.18
N LEU A 219 -4.52 17.37 -2.23
CA LEU A 219 -4.66 16.35 -1.18
C LEU A 219 -4.07 16.84 0.14
N ALA A 220 -2.85 17.36 0.10
CA ALA A 220 -2.17 17.88 1.28
C ALA A 220 -2.98 19.01 1.95
N SER A 221 -3.60 19.90 1.19
CA SER A 221 -4.45 20.97 1.74
C SER A 221 -5.64 20.47 2.56
N LYS A 222 -6.08 19.23 2.36
CA LYS A 222 -7.18 18.59 3.09
C LYS A 222 -6.71 17.83 4.34
N LEU A 223 -5.55 17.19 4.27
CA LEU A 223 -5.08 16.27 5.33
C LEU A 223 -4.01 16.91 6.23
N ALA A 224 -3.09 17.71 5.71
CA ALA A 224 -2.02 18.33 6.52
C ALA A 224 -2.51 19.22 7.67
N PRO A 225 -3.67 19.93 7.59
CA PRO A 225 -4.20 20.69 8.73
C PRO A 225 -4.51 19.84 9.98
N GLY A 226 -4.68 18.52 9.81
CA GLY A 226 -4.91 17.57 10.90
C GLY A 226 -3.67 17.16 11.69
N LYS A 227 -2.48 17.72 11.45
CA LYS A 227 -1.20 17.27 12.02
C LYS A 227 -1.18 17.12 13.55
N ASP A 228 -1.93 17.96 14.27
CA ASP A 228 -2.01 17.94 15.73
C ASP A 228 -3.29 17.21 16.22
N ILE A 229 -4.04 16.60 15.31
CA ILE A 229 -5.32 15.91 15.57
C ILE A 229 -5.16 14.38 15.38
N TYR A 230 -4.30 13.95 14.48
CA TYR A 230 -4.07 12.52 14.20
C TYR A 230 -3.68 11.75 15.45
N ALA A 231 -4.11 10.51 15.56
CA ALA A 231 -3.98 9.64 16.71
C ALA A 231 -4.63 10.20 18.00
N THR A 232 -5.65 11.04 17.85
CA THR A 232 -6.48 11.53 18.97
C THR A 232 -7.96 11.22 18.74
N ASP A 233 -8.78 11.38 19.77
CA ASP A 233 -10.24 11.24 19.71
C ASP A 233 -10.94 12.17 18.69
N LYS A 234 -10.26 13.24 18.23
CA LYS A 234 -10.75 14.20 17.25
C LYS A 234 -10.49 13.79 15.79
N GLU A 235 -9.62 12.82 15.56
CA GLU A 235 -9.23 12.41 14.20
C GLU A 235 -10.43 11.96 13.38
N LYS A 236 -11.30 11.15 13.97
CA LYS A 236 -12.49 10.63 13.28
C LYS A 236 -13.34 11.76 12.69
N ALA A 237 -13.68 12.77 13.49
CA ALA A 237 -14.48 13.90 13.03
C ALA A 237 -13.77 14.72 11.94
N PHE A 238 -12.46 14.92 12.09
CA PHE A 238 -11.64 15.61 11.09
C PHE A 238 -11.64 14.86 9.75
N ILE A 239 -11.48 13.54 9.77
CA ILE A 239 -11.47 12.71 8.56
C ILE A 239 -12.87 12.64 7.92
N GLU A 240 -13.93 12.50 8.68
CA GLU A 240 -15.31 12.53 8.16
C GLU A 240 -15.62 13.84 7.42
N GLU A 241 -15.08 14.96 7.86
CA GLU A 241 -15.27 16.26 7.23
C GLU A 241 -14.39 16.44 5.98
N ASN A 242 -13.10 16.11 6.05
CA ASN A 242 -12.11 16.51 5.05
C ASN A 242 -11.82 15.44 3.98
N PHE A 243 -11.83 14.15 4.33
CA PHE A 243 -11.49 13.06 3.43
C PHE A 243 -12.41 12.96 2.19
N PRO A 244 -13.73 13.17 2.28
CA PRO A 244 -14.62 13.18 1.10
C PRO A 244 -14.27 14.26 0.06
N ALA A 245 -13.57 15.31 0.45
CA ALA A 245 -13.13 16.38 -0.44
C ALA A 245 -11.73 16.14 -1.04
N CYS A 246 -11.07 15.05 -0.69
CA CYS A 246 -9.79 14.68 -1.29
C CYS A 246 -9.93 14.31 -2.77
N PRO A 247 -8.91 14.56 -3.61
CA PRO A 247 -8.91 14.15 -5.01
C PRO A 247 -8.95 12.61 -5.12
N ASN A 248 -9.62 12.12 -6.16
CA ASN A 248 -9.71 10.68 -6.44
C ASN A 248 -8.53 10.25 -7.32
N VAL A 249 -7.38 9.93 -6.72
CA VAL A 249 -6.12 9.65 -7.42
C VAL A 249 -5.40 8.45 -6.79
N SER A 250 -4.80 7.59 -7.63
CA SER A 250 -3.94 6.50 -7.15
C SER A 250 -2.56 7.01 -6.73
N ILE A 251 -1.92 6.30 -5.84
CA ILE A 251 -0.54 6.57 -5.44
C ILE A 251 0.43 6.47 -6.62
N ASP A 252 0.19 5.50 -7.51
CA ASP A 252 0.98 5.31 -8.72
C ASP A 252 0.99 6.59 -9.57
N PHE A 253 -0.18 7.02 -10.00
CA PHE A 253 -0.35 8.20 -10.86
C PHE A 253 -0.03 9.53 -10.15
N GLY A 254 -0.37 9.61 -8.86
CA GLY A 254 -0.22 10.84 -8.09
C GLY A 254 1.21 11.13 -7.68
N ILE A 255 1.96 10.11 -7.31
CA ILE A 255 3.29 10.23 -6.71
C ILE A 255 4.33 9.39 -7.45
N MET A 256 4.14 8.07 -7.60
CA MET A 256 5.19 7.17 -8.06
C MET A 256 5.65 7.46 -9.50
N GLU A 257 4.74 7.89 -10.38
CA GLU A 257 5.08 8.29 -11.76
C GLU A 257 5.76 9.65 -11.87
N LYS A 258 5.68 10.49 -10.82
CA LYS A 258 6.16 11.88 -10.86
C LYS A 258 7.41 12.14 -10.04
N ALA A 259 7.61 11.33 -9.00
CA ALA A 259 8.74 11.48 -8.12
C ALA A 259 10.03 10.98 -8.78
N ASP A 260 11.13 11.69 -8.58
CA ASP A 260 12.45 11.37 -9.14
C ASP A 260 13.29 10.46 -8.25
N ASN A 261 12.83 10.20 -7.03
CA ASN A 261 13.49 9.38 -6.00
C ASN A 261 12.85 7.98 -5.82
N VAL A 262 12.26 7.42 -6.87
CA VAL A 262 11.63 6.08 -6.86
C VAL A 262 12.64 4.99 -7.22
N TYR A 263 12.57 3.87 -6.46
CA TYR A 263 13.48 2.72 -6.57
C TYR A 263 12.73 1.39 -6.52
#